data_bd6f3cf1ecd74a26b29bd57f660999e1
#
_entry.id   bd6f3cf1ecd74a26b29bd57f660999e1
#
_cell.length_a   1.000
_cell.length_b   1.000
_cell.length_c   1.000
_cell.angle_alpha   90.00
_cell.angle_beta   90.00
_cell.angle_gamma   90.00
#
_symmetry.space_group_name_H-M   'P 1'
#
loop_
_entity.id
_entity.type
_entity.pdbx_description
1 polymer ?
#
loop_
_entity_poly.entity_id
_entity_poly.type
_entity_poly.pdbx_seq_one_letter_code
_entity_poly.pdbx_strand_id
1 'polypeptide(L)'
;MPGGVNKSECSARGRVFARWRTGAVVCGPANRQHVSPKAGSRKPKALQSGFTLLELMVVIFIIMILASIAMPVYNQSVVQARESVLRSNLGTLRSVISQYTLDKQKAPQSLDDLVSAGYLRQIPTDPMTRQTNWEVVQEDVMMAVDQQEPGITDVHSASSATASDGTAYSTW
;
A
#
# COMPACT_ATOMS: atom_id res chain seq x y z
N MET A 1 -5.46 -23.97 -55.31
CA MET A 1 -6.23 -24.33 -54.08
C MET A 1 -7.25 -23.24 -53.81
N PRO A 2 -8.58 -23.50 -53.91
CA PRO A 2 -9.58 -22.44 -53.64
C PRO A 2 -9.82 -22.34 -52.12
N GLY A 3 -9.68 -21.14 -51.60
CA GLY A 3 -9.86 -20.82 -50.20
C GLY A 3 -11.29 -21.06 -49.73
N GLY A 4 -11.42 -21.73 -48.60
CA GLY A 4 -12.69 -22.01 -47.93
C GLY A 4 -13.29 -20.76 -47.37
N VAL A 5 -14.52 -20.46 -47.77
CA VAL A 5 -15.35 -19.37 -47.22
C VAL A 5 -15.81 -19.75 -45.83
N ASN A 6 -15.50 -18.92 -44.84
CA ASN A 6 -15.81 -19.14 -43.43
C ASN A 6 -17.34 -19.08 -43.19
N LYS A 7 -17.86 -20.12 -42.56
CA LYS A 7 -19.31 -20.26 -42.20
C LYS A 7 -19.89 -19.13 -41.32
N SER A 8 -19.05 -18.34 -40.71
CA SER A 8 -19.44 -17.26 -39.77
C SER A 8 -19.96 -16.00 -40.46
N GLU A 9 -19.60 -15.77 -41.73
CA GLU A 9 -19.99 -14.52 -42.40
C GLU A 9 -21.39 -14.58 -43.05
N CYS A 10 -21.94 -15.79 -43.27
CA CYS A 10 -23.27 -15.92 -43.84
C CYS A 10 -24.43 -15.81 -42.83
N SER A 11 -24.14 -15.95 -41.53
CA SER A 11 -25.19 -15.88 -40.48
C SER A 11 -25.64 -14.44 -40.17
N ALA A 12 -24.77 -13.45 -40.38
CA ALA A 12 -25.02 -12.07 -39.98
C ALA A 12 -25.97 -11.30 -40.92
N ARG A 13 -26.34 -11.85 -42.10
CA ARG A 13 -27.15 -11.14 -43.09
C ARG A 13 -28.43 -11.87 -43.52
N GLY A 14 -28.93 -12.79 -42.71
CA GLY A 14 -30.29 -13.34 -42.88
C GLY A 14 -30.62 -14.01 -44.25
N ARG A 15 -29.66 -14.62 -44.89
CA ARG A 15 -29.81 -15.35 -46.15
C ARG A 15 -29.81 -16.86 -45.93
N VAL A 16 -30.86 -17.54 -46.38
CA VAL A 16 -31.00 -19.01 -46.27
C VAL A 16 -30.34 -19.67 -47.44
N PHE A 17 -29.48 -20.67 -47.19
CA PHE A 17 -28.87 -21.52 -48.21
C PHE A 17 -29.85 -22.51 -48.81
N ALA A 18 -30.01 -22.50 -50.11
CA ALA A 18 -30.69 -23.55 -50.85
C ALA A 18 -29.67 -24.29 -51.77
N ARG A 19 -29.44 -25.54 -51.45
CA ARG A 19 -29.01 -26.70 -52.20
C ARG A 19 -27.97 -26.56 -53.36
N TRP A 20 -26.83 -27.20 -53.18
CA TRP A 20 -25.81 -27.41 -54.19
C TRP A 20 -26.25 -28.33 -55.32
N ARG A 21 -26.23 -27.85 -56.51
CA ARG A 21 -25.95 -28.65 -57.77
C ARG A 21 -25.20 -27.73 -58.72
N THR A 22 -24.01 -28.20 -59.18
CA THR A 22 -23.22 -27.57 -60.21
C THR A 22 -22.80 -26.11 -59.98
N GLY A 23 -21.83 -25.89 -59.13
CA GLY A 23 -20.78 -24.82 -59.26
C GLY A 23 -21.20 -23.34 -59.17
N ALA A 24 -22.45 -23.00 -59.00
CA ALA A 24 -22.88 -21.63 -58.89
C ALA A 24 -23.85 -21.42 -57.72
N VAL A 25 -23.52 -20.47 -56.83
CA VAL A 25 -24.37 -20.08 -55.72
C VAL A 25 -25.35 -19.00 -56.22
N VAL A 26 -26.62 -19.36 -56.43
CA VAL A 26 -27.66 -18.40 -56.78
C VAL A 26 -28.40 -17.98 -55.50
N CYS A 27 -28.20 -16.75 -55.09
CA CYS A 27 -28.97 -16.14 -54.00
C CYS A 27 -30.27 -15.56 -54.52
N GLY A 28 -31.43 -16.23 -54.26
CA GLY A 28 -32.76 -15.71 -54.58
C GLY A 28 -33.29 -14.79 -53.45
N PRO A 29 -34.14 -13.79 -53.79
CA PRO A 29 -34.75 -12.94 -52.78
C PRO A 29 -35.84 -13.71 -52.02
N ALA A 30 -35.68 -13.85 -50.70
CA ALA A 30 -36.73 -14.38 -49.83
C ALA A 30 -37.80 -13.29 -49.61
N ASN A 31 -38.96 -13.49 -50.24
CA ASN A 31 -40.15 -12.68 -49.97
C ASN A 31 -40.69 -13.05 -48.57
N ARG A 32 -40.24 -12.34 -47.52
CA ARG A 32 -40.87 -12.39 -46.20
C ARG A 32 -41.96 -11.33 -46.12
N GLN A 33 -43.19 -11.76 -46.12
CA GLN A 33 -44.29 -10.95 -45.62
C GLN A 33 -43.97 -10.63 -44.14
N HIS A 34 -43.62 -9.38 -43.89
CA HIS A 34 -43.29 -8.85 -42.57
C HIS A 34 -44.59 -8.71 -41.78
N VAL A 35 -44.98 -9.76 -41.07
CA VAL A 35 -45.97 -9.65 -39.99
C VAL A 35 -45.23 -9.02 -38.83
N SER A 36 -45.39 -7.72 -38.65
CA SER A 36 -44.90 -7.00 -37.46
C SER A 36 -45.73 -7.44 -36.24
N PRO A 37 -45.18 -8.18 -35.30
CA PRO A 37 -45.76 -8.22 -33.97
C PRO A 37 -45.50 -6.84 -33.37
N LYS A 38 -46.54 -6.07 -33.06
CA LYS A 38 -46.46 -4.94 -32.15
C LYS A 38 -46.03 -5.48 -30.81
N ALA A 39 -44.72 -5.67 -30.65
CA ALA A 39 -44.12 -5.86 -29.36
C ALA A 39 -44.27 -4.55 -28.61
N GLY A 40 -45.30 -4.47 -27.78
CA GLY A 40 -45.42 -3.44 -26.77
C GLY A 40 -44.19 -3.53 -25.90
N SER A 41 -43.22 -2.67 -26.16
CA SER A 41 -42.07 -2.47 -25.30
C SER A 41 -42.57 -1.97 -23.93
N ARG A 42 -42.96 -2.92 -23.07
CA ARG A 42 -43.03 -2.65 -21.63
C ARG A 42 -41.61 -2.44 -21.18
N LYS A 43 -41.16 -1.19 -21.21
CA LYS A 43 -39.95 -0.78 -20.46
C LYS A 43 -40.16 -1.28 -19.04
N PRO A 44 -39.26 -2.11 -18.50
CA PRO A 44 -39.32 -2.42 -17.08
C PRO A 44 -39.28 -1.08 -16.37
N LYS A 45 -40.33 -0.74 -15.63
CA LYS A 45 -40.26 0.35 -14.65
C LYS A 45 -39.19 -0.10 -13.68
N ALA A 46 -37.99 0.47 -13.80
CA ALA A 46 -37.01 0.40 -12.74
C ALA A 46 -37.77 0.88 -11.49
N LEU A 47 -37.98 -0.03 -10.56
CA LEU A 47 -38.45 0.29 -9.23
C LEU A 47 -37.36 1.19 -8.63
N GLN A 48 -37.57 2.50 -8.76
CA GLN A 48 -36.81 3.48 -7.99
C GLN A 48 -37.29 3.32 -6.54
N SER A 49 -36.75 2.31 -5.85
CA SER A 49 -36.85 2.23 -4.39
C SER A 49 -35.97 3.34 -3.83
N GLY A 50 -36.57 4.49 -3.54
CA GLY A 50 -35.90 5.52 -2.75
C GLY A 50 -35.68 4.99 -1.33
N PHE A 51 -34.51 5.24 -0.77
CA PHE A 51 -34.22 4.92 0.63
C PHE A 51 -35.21 5.66 1.54
N THR A 52 -35.74 4.97 2.54
CA THR A 52 -36.56 5.61 3.55
C THR A 52 -35.68 6.40 4.51
N LEU A 53 -36.18 7.48 5.07
CA LEU A 53 -35.46 8.29 6.06
C LEU A 53 -35.08 7.43 7.27
N LEU A 54 -35.94 6.50 7.67
CA LEU A 54 -35.68 5.56 8.75
C LEU A 54 -34.52 4.60 8.42
N GLU A 55 -34.43 4.09 7.21
CA GLU A 55 -33.34 3.22 6.77
C GLU A 55 -31.99 3.94 6.83
N LEU A 56 -31.94 5.20 6.39
CA LEU A 56 -30.76 6.03 6.52
C LEU A 56 -30.37 6.22 8.00
N MET A 57 -31.33 6.51 8.89
CA MET A 57 -31.05 6.66 10.32
C MET A 57 -30.48 5.38 10.94
N VAL A 58 -31.02 4.23 10.61
CA VAL A 58 -30.52 2.94 11.13
C VAL A 58 -29.10 2.68 10.62
N VAL A 59 -28.81 2.95 9.36
CA VAL A 59 -27.47 2.76 8.79
C VAL A 59 -26.42 3.64 9.49
N ILE A 60 -26.70 4.93 9.64
CA ILE A 60 -25.74 5.83 10.33
C ILE A 60 -25.55 5.44 11.80
N PHE A 61 -26.59 4.96 12.48
CA PHE A 61 -26.51 4.49 13.86
C PHE A 61 -25.59 3.27 13.98
N ILE A 62 -25.73 2.29 13.07
CA ILE A 62 -24.84 1.12 13.02
C ILE A 62 -23.39 1.54 12.74
N ILE A 63 -23.17 2.46 11.80
CA ILE A 63 -21.81 2.95 11.49
C ILE A 63 -21.19 3.65 12.72
N MET A 64 -21.94 4.45 13.47
CA MET A 64 -21.46 5.10 14.70
C MET A 64 -21.03 4.08 15.77
N ILE A 65 -21.81 2.99 15.96
CA ILE A 65 -21.46 1.93 16.88
C ILE A 65 -20.15 1.25 16.45
N LEU A 66 -20.03 0.89 15.21
CA LEU A 66 -18.82 0.23 14.68
C LEU A 66 -17.59 1.14 14.76
N ALA A 67 -17.75 2.43 14.44
CA ALA A 67 -16.68 3.41 14.50
C ALA A 67 -16.19 3.63 15.95
N SER A 68 -17.08 3.59 16.94
CA SER A 68 -16.72 3.76 18.35
C SER A 68 -15.77 2.68 18.87
N ILE A 69 -15.88 1.45 18.35
CA ILE A 69 -15.01 0.31 18.70
C ILE A 69 -13.71 0.33 17.90
N ALA A 70 -13.78 0.75 16.62
CA ALA A 70 -12.64 0.72 15.73
C ALA A 70 -11.56 1.77 16.05
N MET A 71 -11.96 2.95 16.53
CA MET A 71 -11.03 4.07 16.79
C MET A 71 -9.92 3.75 17.80
N PRO A 72 -10.19 3.21 19.02
CA PRO A 72 -9.13 2.94 19.99
C PRO A 72 -8.15 1.89 19.52
N VAL A 73 -8.62 0.83 18.84
CA VAL A 73 -7.77 -0.24 18.30
C VAL A 73 -6.84 0.31 17.22
N TYR A 74 -7.33 1.18 16.36
CA TYR A 74 -6.52 1.82 15.33
C TYR A 74 -5.38 2.66 15.92
N ASN A 75 -5.65 3.47 16.92
CA ASN A 75 -4.63 4.31 17.57
C ASN A 75 -3.53 3.48 18.22
N GLN A 76 -3.88 2.39 18.91
CA GLN A 76 -2.89 1.47 19.49
C GLN A 76 -2.01 0.83 18.41
N SER A 77 -2.59 0.39 17.31
CA SER A 77 -1.84 -0.21 16.20
C SER A 77 -0.84 0.77 15.58
N VAL A 78 -1.23 2.05 15.44
CA VAL A 78 -0.34 3.10 14.93
C VAL A 78 0.83 3.36 15.87
N VAL A 79 0.58 3.40 17.19
CA VAL A 79 1.65 3.57 18.19
C VAL A 79 2.63 2.41 18.14
N GLN A 80 2.15 1.17 18.16
CA GLN A 80 2.99 -0.02 18.08
C GLN A 80 3.82 -0.07 16.79
N ALA A 81 3.24 0.33 15.66
CA ALA A 81 3.97 0.43 14.40
C ALA A 81 5.13 1.43 14.48
N ARG A 82 4.90 2.61 15.08
CA ARG A 82 5.96 3.61 15.29
C ARG A 82 7.04 3.11 16.24
N GLU A 83 6.67 2.45 17.33
CA GLU A 83 7.62 1.82 18.25
C GLU A 83 8.49 0.79 17.57
N SER A 84 7.90 -0.04 16.71
CA SER A 84 8.66 -1.02 15.92
C SER A 84 9.68 -0.35 14.98
N VAL A 85 9.29 0.74 14.31
CA VAL A 85 10.18 1.52 13.47
C VAL A 85 11.28 2.17 14.30
N LEU A 86 10.97 2.72 15.47
CA LEU A 86 11.95 3.32 16.38
C LEU A 86 13.02 2.29 16.79
N ARG A 87 12.61 1.12 17.26
CA ARG A 87 13.52 0.02 17.63
C ARG A 87 14.42 -0.40 16.47
N SER A 88 13.85 -0.49 15.26
CA SER A 88 14.61 -0.81 14.06
C SER A 88 15.64 0.26 13.71
N ASN A 89 15.28 1.55 13.82
CA ASN A 89 16.18 2.66 13.57
C ASN A 89 17.33 2.70 14.59
N LEU A 90 17.01 2.55 15.89
CA LEU A 90 18.03 2.47 16.95
C LEU A 90 18.98 1.30 16.73
N GLY A 91 18.44 0.10 16.42
CA GLY A 91 19.28 -1.06 16.13
C GLY A 91 20.18 -0.86 14.92
N THR A 92 19.69 -0.18 13.89
CA THR A 92 20.50 0.16 12.71
C THR A 92 21.61 1.15 13.07
N LEU A 93 21.30 2.23 13.77
CA LEU A 93 22.28 3.24 14.19
C LEU A 93 23.38 2.62 15.06
N ARG A 94 23.00 1.84 16.08
CA ARG A 94 23.95 1.13 16.97
C ARG A 94 24.85 0.17 16.21
N SER A 95 24.29 -0.59 15.27
CA SER A 95 25.04 -1.50 14.42
C SER A 95 26.07 -0.76 13.57
N VAL A 96 25.66 0.36 12.96
CA VAL A 96 26.53 1.17 12.10
C VAL A 96 27.62 1.88 12.90
N ILE A 97 27.33 2.39 14.11
CA ILE A 97 28.32 2.97 15.03
C ILE A 97 29.36 1.92 15.38
N SER A 98 28.92 0.70 15.75
CA SER A 98 29.84 -0.40 16.08
C SER A 98 30.70 -0.78 14.88
N GLN A 99 30.14 -0.85 13.69
CA GLN A 99 30.88 -1.18 12.47
C GLN A 99 31.90 -0.09 12.12
N TYR A 100 31.51 1.18 12.20
CA TYR A 100 32.42 2.31 12.00
C TYR A 100 33.61 2.25 12.98
N THR A 101 33.31 2.01 14.26
CA THR A 101 34.35 1.92 15.33
C THR A 101 35.31 0.77 15.08
N LEU A 102 34.83 -0.39 14.64
CA LEU A 102 35.68 -1.53 14.30
C LEU A 102 36.58 -1.25 13.09
N ASP A 103 36.03 -0.65 12.04
CA ASP A 103 36.77 -0.40 10.80
C ASP A 103 37.76 0.75 10.92
N LYS A 104 37.40 1.80 11.64
CA LYS A 104 38.23 3.01 11.80
C LYS A 104 39.12 2.99 13.04
N GLN A 105 38.88 2.03 13.95
CA GLN A 105 39.55 1.96 15.26
C GLN A 105 39.35 3.21 16.11
N LYS A 106 38.31 3.97 15.86
CA LYS A 106 37.87 5.15 16.61
C LYS A 106 36.37 5.33 16.49
N ALA A 107 35.71 5.81 17.56
CA ALA A 107 34.29 6.11 17.54
C ALA A 107 34.01 7.38 16.74
N PRO A 108 32.82 7.48 16.10
CA PRO A 108 32.41 8.69 15.39
C PRO A 108 32.17 9.83 16.38
N GLN A 109 32.48 11.07 15.97
CA GLN A 109 32.23 12.27 16.78
C GLN A 109 30.81 12.81 16.57
N SER A 110 30.24 12.54 15.39
CA SER A 110 28.90 12.92 15.03
C SER A 110 28.19 11.83 14.19
N LEU A 111 26.86 11.83 14.14
CA LEU A 111 26.12 10.93 13.27
C LEU A 111 26.35 11.27 11.78
N ASP A 112 26.74 12.51 11.48
CA ASP A 112 27.07 12.94 10.11
C ASP A 112 28.36 12.27 9.61
N ASP A 113 29.27 11.88 10.50
CA ASP A 113 30.50 11.14 10.15
C ASP A 113 30.13 9.78 9.51
N LEU A 114 29.07 9.13 10.00
CA LEU A 114 28.60 7.86 9.46
C LEU A 114 28.06 8.01 8.04
N VAL A 115 27.41 9.15 7.75
CA VAL A 115 26.90 9.47 6.42
C VAL A 115 28.05 9.81 5.47
N SER A 116 29.00 10.65 5.92
CA SER A 116 30.14 11.08 5.11
C SER A 116 31.10 9.93 4.79
N ALA A 117 31.24 8.98 5.71
CA ALA A 117 32.05 7.78 5.53
C ALA A 117 31.30 6.68 4.71
N GLY A 118 30.04 6.88 4.37
CA GLY A 118 29.27 5.97 3.54
C GLY A 118 28.67 4.75 4.24
N TYR A 119 28.70 4.70 5.55
CA TYR A 119 28.05 3.63 6.33
C TYR A 119 26.55 3.81 6.43
N LEU A 120 26.10 5.06 6.41
CA LEU A 120 24.67 5.41 6.34
C LEU A 120 24.39 6.23 5.09
N ARG A 121 23.25 6.02 4.47
CA ARG A 121 22.80 6.83 3.36
C ARG A 121 22.28 8.20 3.83
N GLN A 122 21.58 8.21 4.94
CA GLN A 122 21.05 9.38 5.63
C GLN A 122 20.73 9.02 7.07
N ILE A 123 20.74 9.98 7.98
CA ILE A 123 20.32 9.78 9.36
C ILE A 123 18.79 9.49 9.35
N PRO A 124 18.32 8.38 9.93
CA PRO A 124 16.91 8.06 9.98
C PRO A 124 16.15 9.08 10.83
N THR A 125 14.89 9.33 10.46
CA THR A 125 14.00 10.18 11.25
C THR A 125 13.40 9.39 12.41
N ASP A 126 13.40 9.97 13.61
CA ASP A 126 12.71 9.41 14.77
C ASP A 126 11.19 9.50 14.55
N PRO A 127 10.46 8.37 14.56
CA PRO A 127 9.01 8.35 14.33
C PRO A 127 8.20 9.01 15.46
N MET A 128 8.80 9.23 16.65
CA MET A 128 8.13 9.85 17.79
C MET A 128 8.24 11.37 17.76
N THR A 129 9.44 11.91 17.54
CA THR A 129 9.68 13.36 17.45
C THR A 129 9.46 13.91 16.04
N ARG A 130 9.47 13.03 15.01
CA ARG A 130 9.44 13.38 13.57
C ARG A 130 10.65 14.23 13.12
N GLN A 131 11.73 14.15 13.85
CA GLN A 131 12.98 14.88 13.60
C GLN A 131 14.15 13.90 13.55
N THR A 132 15.31 14.37 13.15
CA THR A 132 16.56 13.61 13.14
C THR A 132 17.41 13.94 14.39
N ASN A 133 16.76 14.38 15.47
CA ASN A 133 17.37 14.79 16.74
C ASN A 133 17.55 13.57 17.67
N TRP A 134 18.51 12.75 17.38
CA TRP A 134 18.88 11.63 18.26
C TRP A 134 19.68 12.12 19.43
N GLU A 135 19.45 11.57 20.61
CA GLU A 135 20.28 11.78 21.81
C GLU A 135 21.46 10.81 21.74
N VAL A 136 22.67 11.36 21.71
CA VAL A 136 23.89 10.57 21.56
C VAL A 136 24.57 10.44 22.90
N VAL A 137 25.03 9.22 23.24
CA VAL A 137 25.85 8.95 24.39
C VAL A 137 27.30 8.88 23.92
N GLN A 138 28.17 9.72 24.54
CA GLN A 138 29.58 9.78 24.25
C GLN A 138 30.37 9.19 25.43
N GLU A 139 31.20 8.24 25.15
CA GLU A 139 32.08 7.59 26.14
C GLU A 139 33.48 7.38 25.57
N ASP A 140 34.45 7.22 26.48
CA ASP A 140 35.80 6.82 26.08
C ASP A 140 35.80 5.37 25.62
N VAL A 141 36.11 5.15 24.35
CA VAL A 141 36.12 3.81 23.75
C VAL A 141 37.47 3.14 24.08
N MET A 142 37.46 2.15 24.95
CA MET A 142 38.66 1.42 25.36
C MET A 142 39.42 0.71 24.21
N MET A 143 38.77 0.53 23.06
CA MET A 143 39.40 -0.10 21.88
C MET A 143 39.97 0.90 20.87
N ALA A 144 39.83 2.19 21.10
CA ALA A 144 40.37 3.23 20.23
C ALA A 144 41.77 3.61 20.67
N VAL A 145 42.80 3.06 20.02
CA VAL A 145 44.23 3.21 20.40
C VAL A 145 44.70 4.66 20.25
N ASP A 146 44.11 5.46 19.40
CA ASP A 146 44.53 6.82 19.04
C ASP A 146 43.49 7.90 19.32
N GLN A 147 42.39 7.58 20.03
CA GLN A 147 41.33 8.55 20.28
C GLN A 147 41.62 9.35 21.56
N GLN A 148 41.81 10.65 21.40
CA GLN A 148 42.02 11.58 22.52
C GLN A 148 40.72 12.19 23.06
N GLU A 149 39.62 12.05 22.32
CA GLU A 149 38.32 12.60 22.66
C GLU A 149 37.25 11.49 22.70
N PRO A 150 36.26 11.58 23.63
CA PRO A 150 35.19 10.62 23.70
C PRO A 150 34.40 10.63 22.41
N GLY A 151 33.90 9.50 22.00
CA GLY A 151 33.10 9.35 20.79
C GLY A 151 31.72 8.74 21.07
N ILE A 152 30.85 8.74 20.07
CA ILE A 152 29.52 8.22 20.20
C ILE A 152 29.58 6.69 20.31
N THR A 153 29.02 6.16 21.40
CA THR A 153 28.93 4.72 21.69
C THR A 153 27.52 4.21 21.60
N ASP A 154 26.53 5.03 21.98
CA ASP A 154 25.10 4.65 21.93
C ASP A 154 24.24 5.83 21.51
N VAL A 155 22.99 5.50 21.13
CA VAL A 155 22.01 6.47 20.65
C VAL A 155 20.65 6.13 21.23
N HIS A 156 19.95 7.16 21.71
CA HIS A 156 18.58 7.07 22.23
C HIS A 156 17.64 8.01 21.49
N SER A 157 16.31 7.78 21.68
CA SER A 157 15.31 8.72 21.19
C SER A 157 15.27 9.99 22.06
N ALA A 158 15.19 11.14 21.43
CA ALA A 158 14.97 12.41 22.12
C ALA A 158 13.52 12.62 22.64
N SER A 159 12.66 11.60 22.50
CA SER A 159 11.27 11.67 22.94
C SER A 159 11.14 11.38 24.44
N SER A 160 10.56 12.31 25.19
CA SER A 160 10.23 12.12 26.61
C SER A 160 8.92 11.36 26.84
N ALA A 161 8.24 10.92 25.80
CA ALA A 161 6.97 10.18 25.91
C ALA A 161 7.21 8.73 26.39
N THR A 162 6.13 8.13 26.90
CA THR A 162 6.14 6.76 27.41
C THR A 162 5.63 5.80 26.34
N ALA A 163 6.31 4.68 26.19
CA ALA A 163 5.98 3.60 25.29
C ALA A 163 4.75 2.80 25.77
N SER A 164 4.25 1.93 24.90
CA SER A 164 3.11 1.04 25.19
C SER A 164 3.40 0.05 26.32
N ASP A 165 4.67 -0.25 26.59
CA ASP A 165 5.15 -1.11 27.68
C ASP A 165 5.39 -0.38 28.99
N GLY A 166 5.19 0.96 29.05
CA GLY A 166 5.38 1.81 30.22
C GLY A 166 6.80 2.35 30.39
N THR A 167 7.74 2.00 29.50
CA THR A 167 9.11 2.56 29.53
C THR A 167 9.17 3.91 28.81
N ALA A 168 10.11 4.77 29.17
CA ALA A 168 10.34 6.02 28.42
C ALA A 168 11.13 5.72 27.13
N TYR A 169 10.79 6.37 26.02
CA TYR A 169 11.54 6.18 24.76
C TYR A 169 12.99 6.64 24.87
N SER A 170 13.30 7.59 25.76
CA SER A 170 14.67 8.03 26.03
C SER A 170 15.57 6.97 26.69
N THR A 171 15.00 5.86 27.13
CA THR A 171 15.76 4.74 27.70
C THR A 171 15.96 3.58 26.74
N TRP A 172 15.45 3.70 25.52
CA TRP A 172 15.55 2.64 24.50
C TRP A 172 16.86 2.66 23.75
#